data_74021dfb4c64aa16fbd128ceedac59de
#
_entry.id   74021dfb4c64aa16fbd128ceedac59de
#
_cell.length_a   1.000
_cell.length_b   1.000
_cell.length_c   1.000
_cell.angle_alpha   90.00
_cell.angle_beta   90.00
_cell.angle_gamma   90.00
#
_symmetry.space_group_name_H-M   'P 1'
#
loop_
_entity.id
_entity.type
_entity.pdbx_description
1 polymer ?
#
loop_
_entity_poly.entity_id
_entity_poly.type
_entity_poly.pdbx_seq_one_letter_code
_entity_poly.pdbx_strand_id
1 'polypeptide(L)'
;EMTLNYQLAIAAMLGTVLSLVVSNALFGHSFFDRQLLDRDIDISQGRGQLLLLETTVRELVLEDYVRLKPDMSSGEAMDALLKHSMTEGYIVSDDNRLLGKISMPSLVAVGADVVIDGISDKQPIVIKHDASLLQAIEVASSFVGESMPIIDLETRALLGVVNEADLFQLYLSTQTKVADLERA
;
A
#
# COMPACT_ATOMS: atom_id res chain seq x y z
N GLU A 1 -28.01 -13.43 45.15
CA GLU A 1 -27.58 -13.19 46.55
C GLU A 1 -26.10 -13.40 46.63
N MET A 2 -25.41 -12.30 46.67
CA MET A 2 -23.95 -12.30 46.58
C MET A 2 -23.36 -12.64 47.94
N THR A 3 -22.53 -13.62 47.94
CA THR A 3 -21.80 -14.13 49.09
C THR A 3 -21.11 -13.00 49.84
N LEU A 4 -21.60 -12.68 51.05
CA LEU A 4 -20.99 -11.75 52.01
C LEU A 4 -19.64 -12.27 52.55
N ASN A 5 -18.92 -13.07 51.76
CA ASN A 5 -17.65 -13.65 52.17
C ASN A 5 -16.48 -12.86 51.63
N TYR A 6 -16.06 -11.86 52.39
CA TYR A 6 -14.92 -10.98 52.08
C TYR A 6 -13.64 -11.78 51.77
N GLN A 7 -13.43 -12.90 52.40
CA GLN A 7 -12.26 -13.75 52.17
C GLN A 7 -12.26 -14.38 50.76
N LEU A 8 -13.44 -14.73 50.26
CA LEU A 8 -13.60 -15.31 48.93
C LEU A 8 -13.38 -14.23 47.84
N ALA A 9 -13.81 -12.99 48.10
CA ALA A 9 -13.57 -11.88 47.19
C ALA A 9 -12.06 -11.54 47.10
N ILE A 10 -11.37 -11.52 48.26
CA ILE A 10 -9.92 -11.27 48.29
C ILE A 10 -9.16 -12.41 47.58
N ALA A 11 -9.54 -13.66 47.80
CA ALA A 11 -8.92 -14.80 47.12
C ALA A 11 -9.12 -14.77 45.61
N ALA A 12 -10.32 -14.38 45.16
CA ALA A 12 -10.61 -14.22 43.74
C ALA A 12 -9.79 -13.08 43.08
N MET A 13 -9.66 -11.94 43.77
CA MET A 13 -8.84 -10.83 43.32
C MET A 13 -7.35 -11.22 43.18
N LEU A 14 -6.80 -11.89 44.19
CA LEU A 14 -5.42 -12.40 44.15
C LEU A 14 -5.20 -13.41 43.04
N GLY A 15 -6.18 -14.34 42.85
CA GLY A 15 -6.13 -15.29 41.75
C GLY A 15 -6.14 -14.64 40.39
N THR A 16 -6.94 -13.60 40.18
CA THR A 16 -7.01 -12.85 38.94
C THR A 16 -5.71 -12.11 38.66
N VAL A 17 -5.15 -11.43 39.68
CA VAL A 17 -3.87 -10.71 39.54
C VAL A 17 -2.73 -11.68 39.24
N LEU A 18 -2.64 -12.81 39.94
CA LEU A 18 -1.62 -13.83 39.68
C LEU A 18 -1.77 -14.44 38.29
N SER A 19 -2.98 -14.71 37.84
CA SER A 19 -3.27 -15.20 36.48
C SER A 19 -2.82 -14.21 35.43
N LEU A 20 -3.08 -12.91 35.62
CA LEU A 20 -2.62 -11.85 34.70
C LEU A 20 -1.10 -11.74 34.65
N VAL A 21 -0.43 -11.80 35.81
CA VAL A 21 1.04 -11.74 35.89
C VAL A 21 1.67 -12.95 35.21
N VAL A 22 1.15 -14.16 35.48
CA VAL A 22 1.65 -15.40 34.86
C VAL A 22 1.39 -15.39 33.35
N SER A 23 0.20 -14.99 32.92
CA SER A 23 -0.15 -14.87 31.50
C SER A 23 0.77 -13.89 30.79
N ASN A 24 1.03 -12.73 31.39
CA ASN A 24 1.91 -11.72 30.80
C ASN A 24 3.39 -12.17 30.78
N ALA A 25 3.84 -12.88 31.82
CA ALA A 25 5.22 -13.38 31.90
C ALA A 25 5.49 -14.55 30.94
N LEU A 26 4.50 -15.41 30.68
CA LEU A 26 4.66 -16.58 29.81
C LEU A 26 4.37 -16.29 28.34
N PHE A 27 3.45 -15.39 28.06
CA PHE A 27 2.94 -15.16 26.70
C PHE A 27 3.25 -13.77 26.16
N GLY A 28 3.65 -12.80 26.99
CA GLY A 28 4.05 -11.46 26.59
C GLY A 28 2.95 -10.58 25.99
N HIS A 29 1.84 -11.17 25.54
CA HIS A 29 0.70 -10.52 24.92
C HIS A 29 -0.62 -11.11 25.42
N SER A 30 -1.68 -10.30 25.43
CA SER A 30 -3.03 -10.76 25.70
C SER A 30 -3.47 -11.79 24.65
N PHE A 31 -4.36 -12.71 25.02
CA PHE A 31 -4.97 -13.67 24.10
C PHE A 31 -5.61 -12.97 22.87
N PHE A 32 -6.23 -11.81 23.10
CA PHE A 32 -6.82 -10.98 22.04
C PHE A 32 -5.75 -10.36 21.14
N ASP A 33 -4.63 -9.93 21.70
CA ASP A 33 -3.50 -9.38 20.91
C ASP A 33 -2.94 -10.43 19.96
N ARG A 34 -2.84 -11.68 20.41
CA ARG A 34 -2.40 -12.80 19.55
C ARG A 34 -3.37 -13.11 18.43
N GLN A 35 -4.67 -13.10 18.69
CA GLN A 35 -5.67 -13.31 17.63
C GLN A 35 -5.63 -12.20 16.55
N LEU A 36 -5.22 -11.02 16.93
CA LEU A 36 -5.08 -9.88 16.02
C LEU A 36 -3.73 -9.90 15.29
N LEU A 37 -2.65 -10.28 15.98
CA LEU A 37 -1.34 -10.53 15.35
C LEU A 37 -1.40 -11.66 14.31
N ASP A 38 -2.17 -12.73 14.55
CA ASP A 38 -2.41 -13.79 13.57
C ASP A 38 -3.15 -13.31 12.31
N ARG A 39 -3.73 -12.11 12.36
CA ARG A 39 -4.35 -11.40 11.22
C ARG A 39 -3.52 -10.22 10.71
N ASP A 40 -2.24 -10.16 11.05
CA ASP A 40 -1.31 -9.05 10.75
C ASP A 40 -1.76 -7.69 11.32
N ILE A 41 -2.60 -7.68 12.38
CA ILE A 41 -3.07 -6.46 13.06
C ILE A 41 -2.34 -6.33 14.39
N ASP A 42 -1.32 -5.47 14.44
CA ASP A 42 -0.58 -5.14 15.66
C ASP A 42 -1.18 -3.91 16.36
N ILE A 43 -2.01 -4.15 17.40
CA ILE A 43 -2.66 -3.06 18.17
C ILE A 43 -1.67 -2.33 19.08
N SER A 44 -0.48 -2.89 19.35
CA SER A 44 0.51 -2.24 20.20
C SER A 44 1.03 -0.92 19.63
N GLN A 45 0.86 -0.73 18.32
CA GLN A 45 1.26 0.47 17.58
C GLN A 45 0.16 1.56 17.52
N GLY A 46 -0.97 1.35 18.21
CA GLY A 46 -2.01 2.36 18.41
C GLY A 46 -3.05 2.46 17.28
N ARG A 47 -4.05 3.33 17.50
CA ARG A 47 -5.18 3.57 16.57
C ARG A 47 -4.73 4.07 15.20
N GLY A 48 -3.58 4.74 15.15
CA GLY A 48 -3.01 5.26 13.90
C GLY A 48 -2.74 4.18 12.86
N GLN A 49 -2.16 3.07 13.28
CA GLN A 49 -1.84 1.99 12.37
C GLN A 49 -3.09 1.24 11.88
N LEU A 50 -4.11 1.09 12.73
CA LEU A 50 -5.38 0.51 12.32
C LEU A 50 -6.03 1.35 11.20
N LEU A 51 -6.04 2.68 11.32
CA LEU A 51 -6.53 3.58 10.30
C LEU A 51 -5.73 3.49 8.99
N LEU A 52 -4.41 3.32 9.06
CA LEU A 52 -3.57 3.12 7.88
C LEU A 52 -3.84 1.77 7.19
N LEU A 53 -4.20 0.73 7.94
CA LEU A 53 -4.61 -0.57 7.40
C LEU A 53 -6.02 -0.55 6.80
N GLU A 54 -6.94 0.25 7.36
CA GLU A 54 -8.31 0.39 6.85
C GLU A 54 -8.41 1.34 5.66
N THR A 55 -7.50 2.32 5.55
CA THR A 55 -7.46 3.26 4.42
C THR A 55 -6.89 2.54 3.20
N THR A 56 -7.61 2.54 2.09
CA THR A 56 -7.18 1.92 0.83
C THR A 56 -6.62 2.95 -0.15
N VAL A 57 -5.69 2.52 -1.00
CA VAL A 57 -5.13 3.35 -2.07
C VAL A 57 -6.12 3.68 -3.19
N ARG A 58 -7.30 3.08 -3.16
CA ARG A 58 -8.32 3.24 -4.20
C ARG A 58 -8.75 4.69 -4.42
N GLU A 59 -8.69 5.50 -3.36
CA GLU A 59 -9.04 6.92 -3.41
C GLU A 59 -7.95 7.79 -4.08
N LEU A 60 -6.73 7.23 -4.26
CA LEU A 60 -5.58 7.93 -4.84
C LEU A 60 -5.33 7.59 -6.31
N VAL A 61 -6.17 6.75 -6.92
CA VAL A 61 -5.97 6.32 -8.30
C VAL A 61 -6.06 7.51 -9.23
N LEU A 62 -4.94 7.85 -9.88
CA LEU A 62 -4.87 8.88 -10.91
C LEU A 62 -5.06 8.23 -12.28
N GLU A 63 -5.89 8.85 -13.11
CA GLU A 63 -6.10 8.44 -14.50
C GLU A 63 -5.16 9.19 -15.48
N ASP A 64 -4.41 10.17 -14.97
CA ASP A 64 -3.49 10.98 -15.76
C ASP A 64 -2.14 10.26 -15.90
N TYR A 65 -2.04 9.40 -16.90
CA TYR A 65 -0.83 8.69 -17.28
C TYR A 65 -0.81 8.36 -18.78
N VAL A 66 0.38 8.20 -19.35
CA VAL A 66 0.52 7.90 -20.76
C VAL A 66 0.41 6.39 -21.02
N ARG A 67 -0.60 6.00 -21.80
CA ARG A 67 -0.76 4.64 -22.31
C ARG A 67 -0.04 4.48 -23.63
N LEU A 68 0.77 3.45 -23.73
CA LEU A 68 1.54 3.10 -24.91
C LEU A 68 1.16 1.72 -25.39
N LYS A 69 1.18 1.50 -26.70
CA LYS A 69 0.99 0.17 -27.27
C LYS A 69 2.32 -0.55 -27.40
N PRO A 70 2.36 -1.89 -27.28
CA PRO A 70 3.60 -2.64 -27.32
C PRO A 70 4.34 -2.58 -28.67
N ASP A 71 3.62 -2.34 -29.76
CA ASP A 71 4.13 -2.25 -31.13
C ASP A 71 4.65 -0.87 -31.54
N MET A 72 4.51 0.14 -30.68
CA MET A 72 5.02 1.49 -30.94
C MET A 72 6.55 1.51 -31.05
N SER A 73 7.07 2.43 -31.86
CA SER A 73 8.49 2.74 -31.88
C SER A 73 8.87 3.64 -30.69
N SER A 74 10.15 3.65 -30.34
CA SER A 74 10.69 4.53 -29.29
C SER A 74 10.49 6.02 -29.63
N GLY A 75 10.55 6.40 -30.90
CA GLY A 75 10.24 7.76 -31.33
C GLY A 75 8.79 8.16 -31.06
N GLU A 76 7.84 7.33 -31.45
CA GLU A 76 6.40 7.57 -31.21
C GLU A 76 6.08 7.61 -29.71
N ALA A 77 6.70 6.72 -28.92
CA ALA A 77 6.53 6.70 -27.48
C ALA A 77 7.12 7.98 -26.83
N MET A 78 8.28 8.44 -27.30
CA MET A 78 8.89 9.69 -26.82
C MET A 78 8.00 10.89 -27.11
N ASP A 79 7.47 10.99 -28.33
CA ASP A 79 6.55 12.07 -28.72
C ASP A 79 5.27 12.06 -27.86
N ALA A 80 4.73 10.86 -27.57
CA ALA A 80 3.58 10.72 -26.71
C ALA A 80 3.87 11.22 -25.28
N LEU A 81 5.02 10.85 -24.69
CA LEU A 81 5.43 11.31 -23.36
C LEU A 81 5.64 12.83 -23.33
N LEU A 82 6.33 13.39 -24.30
CA LEU A 82 6.58 14.83 -24.39
C LEU A 82 5.28 15.64 -24.53
N LYS A 83 4.33 15.15 -25.32
CA LYS A 83 3.02 15.77 -25.48
C LYS A 83 2.25 15.90 -24.18
N HIS A 84 2.39 14.93 -23.28
CA HIS A 84 1.74 14.91 -21.95
C HIS A 84 2.64 15.46 -20.85
N SER A 85 3.86 15.92 -21.16
CA SER A 85 4.84 16.38 -20.16
C SER A 85 5.17 15.33 -19.09
N MET A 86 5.15 14.05 -19.47
CA MET A 86 5.46 12.91 -18.61
C MET A 86 6.83 12.34 -18.96
N THR A 87 7.53 11.77 -17.98
CA THR A 87 8.82 11.11 -18.20
C THR A 87 8.72 9.59 -18.20
N GLU A 88 7.54 9.05 -17.87
CA GLU A 88 7.25 7.62 -17.80
C GLU A 88 5.93 7.29 -18.48
N GLY A 89 5.85 6.08 -19.07
CA GLY A 89 4.65 5.60 -19.72
C GLY A 89 4.43 4.11 -19.45
N TYR A 90 3.18 3.67 -19.58
CA TYR A 90 2.77 2.30 -19.31
C TYR A 90 2.35 1.61 -20.58
N ILE A 91 2.99 0.48 -20.86
CA ILE A 91 2.66 -0.35 -22.01
C ILE A 91 1.50 -1.27 -21.61
N VAL A 92 0.40 -1.13 -22.33
CA VAL A 92 -0.83 -1.89 -22.07
C VAL A 92 -1.30 -2.63 -23.33
N SER A 93 -1.89 -3.81 -23.14
CA SER A 93 -2.55 -4.53 -24.21
C SER A 93 -3.91 -3.90 -24.54
N ASP A 94 -4.53 -4.37 -25.65
CA ASP A 94 -5.90 -3.96 -26.02
C ASP A 94 -6.94 -4.31 -24.95
N ASP A 95 -6.70 -5.36 -24.15
CA ASP A 95 -7.51 -5.76 -22.99
C ASP A 95 -7.16 -4.98 -21.71
N ASN A 96 -6.45 -3.85 -21.82
CA ASN A 96 -6.01 -3.00 -20.69
C ASN A 96 -5.09 -3.71 -19.67
N ARG A 97 -4.39 -4.77 -20.05
CA ARG A 97 -3.44 -5.46 -19.17
C ARG A 97 -2.10 -4.73 -19.18
N LEU A 98 -1.53 -4.51 -18.01
CA LEU A 98 -0.19 -3.96 -17.87
C LEU A 98 0.86 -4.96 -18.40
N LEU A 99 1.57 -4.58 -19.45
CA LEU A 99 2.64 -5.37 -20.07
C LEU A 99 4.03 -4.90 -19.63
N GLY A 100 4.18 -3.62 -19.31
CA GLY A 100 5.45 -3.05 -18.88
C GLY A 100 5.37 -1.56 -18.61
N LYS A 101 6.51 -1.03 -18.18
CA LYS A 101 6.73 0.40 -17.95
C LYS A 101 7.96 0.84 -18.75
N ILE A 102 7.96 2.05 -19.25
CA ILE A 102 9.10 2.63 -19.95
C ILE A 102 9.34 4.05 -19.48
N SER A 103 10.60 4.44 -19.42
CA SER A 103 11.01 5.78 -19.02
C SER A 103 11.65 6.53 -20.18
N MET A 104 11.61 7.87 -20.14
CA MET A 104 12.27 8.74 -21.11
C MET A 104 13.77 8.43 -21.27
N PRO A 105 14.55 8.21 -20.17
CA PRO A 105 15.96 7.81 -20.32
C PRO A 105 16.16 6.52 -21.12
N SER A 106 15.29 5.54 -20.96
CA SER A 106 15.35 4.27 -21.72
C SER A 106 15.06 4.47 -23.20
N LEU A 107 14.13 5.38 -23.53
CA LEU A 107 13.80 5.74 -24.91
C LEU A 107 14.94 6.50 -25.60
N VAL A 108 15.55 7.45 -24.88
CA VAL A 108 16.66 8.26 -25.42
C VAL A 108 17.92 7.41 -25.66
N ALA A 109 18.12 6.36 -24.88
CA ALA A 109 19.29 5.47 -24.99
C ALA A 109 19.30 4.61 -26.26
N VAL A 110 18.17 4.51 -26.97
CA VAL A 110 18.01 3.68 -28.17
C VAL A 110 17.68 4.53 -29.40
N GLY A 111 17.78 3.96 -30.59
CA GLY A 111 17.36 4.64 -31.81
C GLY A 111 15.84 4.77 -31.93
N ALA A 112 15.36 5.75 -32.72
CA ALA A 112 13.93 6.07 -32.80
C ALA A 112 13.03 4.95 -33.35
N ASP A 113 13.61 4.01 -34.09
CA ASP A 113 12.88 2.92 -34.77
C ASP A 113 12.80 1.62 -33.94
N VAL A 114 13.29 1.62 -32.70
CA VAL A 114 13.29 0.43 -31.84
C VAL A 114 11.89 0.23 -31.23
N VAL A 115 11.36 -0.98 -31.31
CA VAL A 115 10.06 -1.31 -30.71
C VAL A 115 10.18 -1.29 -29.18
N ILE A 116 9.29 -0.55 -28.51
CA ILE A 116 9.36 -0.30 -27.08
C ILE A 116 9.16 -1.56 -26.23
N ASP A 117 8.45 -2.56 -26.73
CA ASP A 117 8.25 -3.82 -26.02
C ASP A 117 9.57 -4.49 -25.65
N GLY A 118 10.59 -4.43 -26.51
CA GLY A 118 11.90 -5.03 -26.27
C GLY A 118 12.78 -4.33 -25.25
N ILE A 119 12.50 -3.06 -24.93
CA ILE A 119 13.32 -2.21 -24.04
C ILE A 119 12.58 -1.80 -22.75
N SER A 120 11.35 -2.22 -22.59
CA SER A 120 10.53 -1.89 -21.44
C SER A 120 10.86 -2.76 -20.22
N ASP A 121 10.65 -2.18 -19.03
CA ASP A 121 10.61 -2.96 -17.80
C ASP A 121 9.33 -3.80 -17.77
N LYS A 122 9.50 -5.12 -17.86
CA LYS A 122 8.39 -6.09 -17.87
C LYS A 122 7.84 -6.42 -16.49
N GLN A 123 8.56 -6.03 -15.44
CA GLN A 123 8.22 -6.31 -14.06
C GLN A 123 8.28 -5.05 -13.20
N PRO A 124 7.55 -3.98 -13.60
CA PRO A 124 7.53 -2.78 -12.80
C PRO A 124 6.96 -3.07 -11.41
N ILE A 125 7.42 -2.29 -10.43
CA ILE A 125 6.83 -2.31 -9.09
C ILE A 125 5.38 -1.86 -9.23
N VAL A 126 4.45 -2.67 -8.73
CA VAL A 126 3.01 -2.44 -8.83
C VAL A 126 2.35 -2.39 -7.45
N ILE A 127 1.28 -1.64 -7.32
CA ILE A 127 0.42 -1.63 -6.14
C ILE A 127 -0.89 -2.34 -6.48
N LYS A 128 -1.37 -3.17 -5.56
CA LYS A 128 -2.67 -3.82 -5.69
C LYS A 128 -3.79 -2.79 -5.48
N HIS A 129 -4.88 -2.91 -6.22
CA HIS A 129 -6.01 -1.98 -6.11
C HIS A 129 -6.70 -2.02 -4.74
N ASP A 130 -6.58 -3.12 -4.02
CA ASP A 130 -7.14 -3.35 -2.68
C ASP A 130 -6.10 -3.19 -1.56
N ALA A 131 -4.87 -2.75 -1.89
CA ALA A 131 -3.83 -2.53 -0.91
C ALA A 131 -4.23 -1.45 0.10
N SER A 132 -3.87 -1.68 1.37
CA SER A 132 -3.96 -0.64 2.39
C SER A 132 -2.91 0.45 2.15
N LEU A 133 -3.14 1.62 2.73
CA LEU A 133 -2.17 2.72 2.65
C LEU A 133 -0.81 2.31 3.23
N LEU A 134 -0.79 1.52 4.32
CA LEU A 134 0.45 1.01 4.89
C LEU A 134 1.21 0.13 3.90
N GLN A 135 0.54 -0.84 3.26
CA GLN A 135 1.14 -1.70 2.25
C GLN A 135 1.66 -0.91 1.04
N ALA A 136 0.92 0.10 0.61
CA ALA A 136 1.36 0.94 -0.49
C ALA A 136 2.62 1.76 -0.15
N ILE A 137 2.71 2.29 1.07
CA ILE A 137 3.90 2.99 1.56
C ILE A 137 5.10 2.04 1.64
N GLU A 138 4.91 0.80 2.11
CA GLU A 138 5.98 -0.21 2.12
C GLU A 138 6.51 -0.49 0.71
N VAL A 139 5.62 -0.66 -0.26
CA VAL A 139 6.00 -0.83 -1.68
C VAL A 139 6.73 0.41 -2.19
N ALA A 140 6.20 1.61 -1.91
CA ALA A 140 6.78 2.89 -2.33
C ALA A 140 8.18 3.13 -1.73
N SER A 141 8.47 2.61 -0.54
CA SER A 141 9.77 2.80 0.13
C SER A 141 10.98 2.26 -0.66
N SER A 142 10.76 1.32 -1.55
CA SER A 142 11.78 0.73 -2.44
C SER A 142 11.67 1.19 -3.89
N PHE A 143 10.69 2.06 -4.18
CA PHE A 143 10.42 2.52 -5.54
C PHE A 143 11.34 3.69 -5.92
N VAL A 144 11.72 3.74 -7.20
CA VAL A 144 12.44 4.87 -7.80
C VAL A 144 11.77 5.17 -9.14
N GLY A 145 11.11 6.33 -9.23
CA GLY A 145 10.39 6.73 -10.44
C GLY A 145 9.36 7.81 -10.14
N GLU A 146 8.53 8.20 -11.11
CA GLU A 146 7.49 9.23 -10.94
C GLU A 146 6.20 8.64 -10.37
N SER A 147 5.80 7.46 -10.85
CA SER A 147 4.51 6.87 -10.51
C SER A 147 4.55 5.34 -10.50
N MET A 148 3.72 4.75 -9.68
CA MET A 148 3.53 3.31 -9.55
C MET A 148 2.16 2.90 -10.11
N PRO A 149 2.10 1.88 -10.97
CA PRO A 149 0.84 1.41 -11.52
C PRO A 149 0.02 0.66 -10.46
N ILE A 150 -1.27 0.96 -10.41
CA ILE A 150 -2.25 0.24 -9.62
C ILE A 150 -2.95 -0.76 -10.52
N ILE A 151 -2.88 -2.02 -10.15
CA ILE A 151 -3.43 -3.13 -10.95
C ILE A 151 -4.41 -3.98 -10.17
N ASP A 152 -5.32 -4.58 -10.90
CA ASP A 152 -6.06 -5.74 -10.46
C ASP A 152 -5.17 -6.98 -10.65
N LEU A 153 -4.92 -7.74 -9.57
CA LEU A 153 -4.00 -8.89 -9.62
C LEU A 153 -4.52 -10.08 -10.42
N GLU A 154 -5.84 -10.27 -10.45
CA GLU A 154 -6.44 -11.42 -11.15
C GLU A 154 -6.39 -11.23 -12.66
N THR A 155 -6.74 -10.04 -13.12
CA THR A 155 -6.80 -9.70 -14.54
C THR A 155 -5.53 -9.07 -15.07
N ARG A 156 -4.66 -8.53 -14.19
CA ARG A 156 -3.54 -7.63 -14.48
C ARG A 156 -3.97 -6.33 -15.18
N ALA A 157 -5.24 -5.96 -15.08
CA ALA A 157 -5.74 -4.72 -15.65
C ALA A 157 -5.11 -3.52 -14.94
N LEU A 158 -4.63 -2.55 -15.72
CA LEU A 158 -4.13 -1.28 -15.22
C LEU A 158 -5.34 -0.39 -14.89
N LEU A 159 -5.52 -0.09 -13.61
CA LEU A 159 -6.63 0.73 -13.12
C LEU A 159 -6.28 2.21 -13.05
N GLY A 160 -4.98 2.51 -12.89
CA GLY A 160 -4.46 3.86 -12.82
C GLY A 160 -3.07 3.85 -12.24
N VAL A 161 -2.62 5.01 -11.79
CA VAL A 161 -1.31 5.19 -11.17
C VAL A 161 -1.42 5.96 -9.86
N VAL A 162 -0.40 5.87 -9.04
CA VAL A 162 -0.24 6.69 -7.84
C VAL A 162 1.20 7.17 -7.75
N ASN A 163 1.42 8.38 -7.30
CA ASN A 163 2.75 8.92 -7.02
C ASN A 163 3.05 8.92 -5.51
N GLU A 164 4.33 9.05 -5.15
CA GLU A 164 4.75 9.07 -3.74
C GLU A 164 4.17 10.27 -2.98
N ALA A 165 4.00 11.42 -3.64
CA ALA A 165 3.50 12.63 -3.01
C ALA A 165 2.04 12.45 -2.55
N ASP A 166 1.20 11.79 -3.36
CA ASP A 166 -0.19 11.52 -3.01
C ASP A 166 -0.30 10.50 -1.86
N LEU A 167 0.54 9.44 -1.87
CA LEU A 167 0.64 8.51 -0.76
C LEU A 167 1.04 9.22 0.54
N PHE A 168 2.01 10.12 0.46
CA PHE A 168 2.46 10.89 1.62
C PHE A 168 1.39 11.85 2.13
N GLN A 169 0.67 12.54 1.25
CA GLN A 169 -0.44 13.41 1.63
C GLN A 169 -1.56 12.63 2.33
N LEU A 170 -1.92 11.47 1.79
CA LEU A 170 -2.94 10.61 2.43
C LEU A 170 -2.45 10.12 3.79
N TYR A 171 -1.19 9.75 3.91
CA TYR A 171 -0.59 9.38 5.19
C TYR A 171 -0.71 10.50 6.22
N LEU A 172 -0.29 11.73 5.88
CA LEU A 172 -0.37 12.88 6.78
C LEU A 172 -1.82 13.20 7.18
N SER A 173 -2.76 13.16 6.24
CA SER A 173 -4.18 13.41 6.53
C SER A 173 -4.76 12.35 7.47
N THR A 174 -4.36 11.09 7.30
CA THR A 174 -4.77 9.99 8.16
C THR A 174 -4.19 10.14 9.58
N GLN A 175 -2.92 10.54 9.71
CA GLN A 175 -2.31 10.83 11.01
C GLN A 175 -2.99 11.99 11.73
N THR A 176 -3.39 13.04 11.01
CA THR A 176 -4.12 14.17 11.59
C THR A 176 -5.48 13.73 12.14
N LYS A 177 -6.22 12.89 11.39
CA LYS A 177 -7.50 12.32 11.86
C LYS A 177 -7.33 11.52 13.15
N VAL A 178 -6.24 10.74 13.26
CA VAL A 178 -5.93 10.00 14.50
C VAL A 178 -5.71 10.94 15.68
N ALA A 179 -4.88 11.97 15.49
CA ALA A 179 -4.59 12.93 16.55
C ALA A 179 -5.84 13.69 17.03
N ASP A 180 -6.78 13.98 16.13
CA ASP A 180 -8.05 14.62 16.47
C ASP A 180 -8.98 13.67 17.24
N LEU A 181 -8.99 12.38 16.89
CA LEU A 181 -9.78 11.36 17.60
C LEU A 181 -9.22 11.05 19.01
N GLU A 182 -7.92 11.24 19.24
CA GLU A 182 -7.30 11.05 20.55
C GLU A 182 -7.50 12.25 21.48
N ARG A 183 -7.84 13.41 20.93
CA ARG A 183 -8.10 14.64 21.71
C ARG A 183 -9.58 14.83 22.09
N ALA A 184 -10.47 14.10 21.44
CA ALA A 184 -11.93 14.18 21.66
C ALA A 184 -12.40 13.20 22.74
#